data_6a81286084c0b1e733e7d3c157658b79
#
_entry.id   6a81286084c0b1e733e7d3c157658b79
#
_cell.length_a   1.000
_cell.length_b   1.000
_cell.length_c   1.000
_cell.angle_alpha   90.00
_cell.angle_beta   90.00
_cell.angle_gamma   90.00
#
_symmetry.space_group_name_H-M   'P 1'
#
loop_
_entity.id
_entity.type
_entity.pdbx_description
1 polymer ?
#
loop_
_entity_poly.entity_id
_entity_poly.type
_entity_poly.pdbx_seq_one_letter_code
_entity_poly.pdbx_strand_id
1 'polypeptide(L)'
;MGLINNNSHQRFPMSNTAYIYDAVRTPRSKGKTDGTLHEVKPIDLGAGLFRELQQRNDLDTSYVDDVIMGCVSPVGEQGSDIAKMIVQNAGWDESVAGVQLNRFCASGLEAVNSAAAKVASGWDNLIVAGGIECMSRVPMGSDGGAMAGDAAFAIKSGFVPQGIGADTIATIDGYSREDVDAYALESQKRAANARDNGWFDSAVVPVRDKNGVIILQRDDFIKAESTMQGLGGLRASFEEMGKYGF
;
A
#
# COMPACT_ATOMS: atom_id res chain seq x y z
N MET A 1 -22.44 -0.40 24.49
CA MET A 1 -21.08 -0.62 24.06
C MET A 1 -20.36 -1.30 25.22
N GLY A 2 -20.33 -2.63 25.23
CA GLY A 2 -19.77 -3.41 26.33
C GLY A 2 -18.25 -3.57 26.14
N LEU A 3 -17.49 -3.08 27.10
CA LEU A 3 -16.06 -3.34 27.18
C LEU A 3 -15.88 -4.81 27.63
N ILE A 4 -15.37 -5.65 26.75
CA ILE A 4 -14.91 -6.99 27.13
C ILE A 4 -13.56 -6.80 27.83
N ASN A 5 -13.61 -6.80 29.16
CA ASN A 5 -12.42 -6.75 30.00
C ASN A 5 -12.08 -8.20 30.40
N ASN A 6 -11.24 -8.86 29.61
CA ASN A 6 -10.74 -10.19 29.96
C ASN A 6 -9.29 -10.08 30.45
N ASN A 7 -9.11 -9.93 31.74
CA ASN A 7 -7.85 -10.02 32.46
C ASN A 7 -7.44 -11.49 32.73
N SER A 8 -7.57 -12.37 31.75
CA SER A 8 -6.93 -13.66 31.76
C SER A 8 -6.25 -13.84 30.41
N HIS A 9 -4.93 -13.71 30.37
CA HIS A 9 -4.12 -14.09 29.22
C HIS A 9 -4.10 -15.64 29.07
N GLN A 10 -5.26 -16.25 28.98
CA GLN A 10 -5.34 -17.59 28.36
C GLN A 10 -5.12 -17.37 26.86
N ARG A 11 -3.86 -17.48 26.43
CA ARG A 11 -3.54 -17.72 25.04
C ARG A 11 -4.22 -19.04 24.67
N PHE A 12 -5.33 -18.97 23.96
CA PHE A 12 -5.81 -20.15 23.25
C PHE A 12 -4.66 -20.60 22.35
N PRO A 13 -4.25 -21.88 22.41
CA PRO A 13 -3.26 -22.36 21.48
C PRO A 13 -3.83 -22.14 20.09
N MET A 14 -3.17 -21.33 19.26
CA MET A 14 -3.51 -21.22 17.85
C MET A 14 -3.31 -22.61 17.26
N SER A 15 -4.38 -23.23 16.78
CA SER A 15 -4.35 -24.60 16.31
C SER A 15 -3.55 -24.78 15.03
N ASN A 16 -3.42 -23.70 14.24
CA ASN A 16 -2.75 -23.70 12.94
C ASN A 16 -1.70 -22.60 12.84
N THR A 17 -0.64 -22.86 12.10
CA THR A 17 0.35 -21.85 11.72
C THR A 17 0.00 -21.30 10.35
N ALA A 18 -0.10 -19.98 10.25
CA ALA A 18 -0.25 -19.34 8.95
C ALA A 18 1.12 -19.17 8.28
N TYR A 19 1.23 -19.57 7.03
CA TYR A 19 2.46 -19.46 6.24
C TYR A 19 2.25 -18.51 5.06
N ILE A 20 3.30 -17.77 4.71
CA ILE A 20 3.34 -16.99 3.47
C ILE A 20 4.06 -17.86 2.43
N TYR A 21 3.35 -18.22 1.38
CA TYR A 21 3.89 -19.07 0.31
C TYR A 21 4.58 -18.25 -0.80
N ASP A 22 4.02 -17.10 -1.13
CA ASP A 22 4.56 -16.22 -2.17
C ASP A 22 4.19 -14.77 -1.88
N ALA A 23 4.93 -13.82 -2.46
CA ALA A 23 4.66 -12.39 -2.36
C ALA A 23 5.10 -11.67 -3.64
N VAL A 24 4.16 -11.01 -4.29
CA VAL A 24 4.39 -10.28 -5.54
C VAL A 24 3.87 -8.86 -5.46
N ARG A 25 4.46 -7.97 -6.25
CA ARG A 25 3.99 -6.59 -6.41
C ARG A 25 4.20 -6.08 -7.84
N THR A 26 3.44 -5.07 -8.22
CA THR A 26 3.76 -4.30 -9.43
C THR A 26 5.03 -3.47 -9.20
N PRO A 27 5.72 -3.06 -10.28
CA PRO A 27 6.63 -1.94 -10.19
C PRO A 27 5.91 -0.70 -9.66
N ARG A 28 6.63 0.14 -8.93
CA ARG A 28 6.13 1.40 -8.43
C ARG A 28 6.37 2.52 -9.43
N SER A 29 5.32 3.28 -9.72
CA SER A 29 5.36 4.47 -10.55
C SER A 29 4.90 5.72 -9.79
N LYS A 30 5.10 6.88 -10.39
CA LYS A 30 4.67 8.16 -9.85
C LYS A 30 3.13 8.22 -9.75
N GLY A 31 2.60 8.55 -8.58
CA GLY A 31 1.17 8.69 -8.30
C GLY A 31 0.57 9.99 -8.84
N LYS A 32 0.88 10.36 -10.07
CA LYS A 32 0.41 11.56 -10.77
C LYS A 32 -0.02 11.20 -12.18
N THR A 33 -0.76 12.08 -12.86
CA THR A 33 -1.26 11.88 -14.22
C THR A 33 -0.16 11.69 -15.28
N ASP A 34 1.06 12.13 -14.99
CA ASP A 34 2.26 11.91 -15.81
C ASP A 34 3.06 10.65 -15.38
N GLY A 35 2.52 9.83 -14.50
CA GLY A 35 3.14 8.56 -14.09
C GLY A 35 2.97 7.47 -15.15
N THR A 36 3.97 6.62 -15.31
CA THR A 36 4.01 5.56 -16.35
C THR A 36 2.82 4.59 -16.27
N LEU A 37 2.26 4.36 -15.07
CA LEU A 37 1.11 3.46 -14.88
C LEU A 37 -0.24 4.19 -14.90
N HIS A 38 -0.30 5.49 -15.23
CA HIS A 38 -1.54 6.25 -15.24
C HIS A 38 -2.63 5.63 -16.13
N GLU A 39 -2.26 5.13 -17.30
CA GLU A 39 -3.22 4.56 -18.27
C GLU A 39 -3.71 3.15 -17.87
N VAL A 40 -3.10 2.53 -16.85
CA VAL A 40 -3.50 1.20 -16.38
C VAL A 40 -4.53 1.33 -15.26
N LYS A 41 -5.67 0.69 -15.43
CA LYS A 41 -6.74 0.71 -14.42
C LYS A 41 -6.33 -0.05 -13.15
N PRO A 42 -6.79 0.38 -11.96
CA PRO A 42 -6.51 -0.34 -10.71
C PRO A 42 -6.87 -1.83 -10.77
N ILE A 43 -8.02 -2.13 -11.33
CA ILE A 43 -8.50 -3.51 -11.49
C ILE A 43 -7.56 -4.37 -12.36
N ASP A 44 -6.94 -3.79 -13.39
CA ASP A 44 -6.01 -4.50 -14.28
C ASP A 44 -4.65 -4.72 -13.60
N LEU A 45 -4.19 -3.75 -12.79
CA LEU A 45 -2.98 -3.90 -11.96
C LEU A 45 -3.12 -5.09 -10.99
N GLY A 46 -4.22 -5.15 -10.25
CA GLY A 46 -4.48 -6.25 -9.32
C GLY A 46 -4.65 -7.59 -10.03
N ALA A 47 -5.44 -7.63 -11.09
CA ALA A 47 -5.67 -8.86 -11.85
C ALA A 47 -4.39 -9.41 -12.52
N GLY A 48 -3.47 -8.53 -12.90
CA GLY A 48 -2.15 -8.93 -13.39
C GLY A 48 -1.35 -9.72 -12.35
N LEU A 49 -1.36 -9.25 -11.09
CA LEU A 49 -0.70 -9.95 -9.98
C LEU A 49 -1.39 -11.27 -9.63
N PHE A 50 -2.72 -11.32 -9.68
CA PHE A 50 -3.46 -12.54 -9.39
C PHE A 50 -3.19 -13.62 -10.42
N ARG A 51 -3.17 -13.28 -11.70
CA ARG A 51 -2.76 -14.22 -12.76
C ARG A 51 -1.31 -14.69 -12.60
N GLU A 52 -0.40 -13.82 -12.18
CA GLU A 52 0.98 -14.19 -11.89
C GLU A 52 1.07 -15.18 -10.72
N LEU A 53 0.38 -14.93 -9.61
CA LEU A 53 0.31 -15.85 -8.48
C LEU A 53 -0.25 -17.22 -8.89
N GLN A 54 -1.30 -17.22 -9.70
CA GLN A 54 -1.91 -18.44 -10.22
C GLN A 54 -0.91 -19.23 -11.09
N GLN A 55 -0.29 -18.56 -12.04
CA GLN A 55 0.65 -19.22 -12.97
C GLN A 55 1.91 -19.71 -12.26
N ARG A 56 2.48 -18.90 -11.38
CA ARG A 56 3.73 -19.18 -10.66
C ARG A 56 3.62 -20.36 -9.72
N ASN A 57 2.46 -20.54 -9.12
CA ASN A 57 2.23 -21.55 -8.10
C ASN A 57 1.35 -22.72 -8.59
N ASP A 58 1.01 -22.77 -9.89
CA ASP A 58 0.05 -23.73 -10.44
C ASP A 58 -1.23 -23.80 -9.58
N LEU A 59 -1.72 -22.62 -9.19
CA LEU A 59 -2.81 -22.48 -8.21
C LEU A 59 -4.16 -22.80 -8.83
N ASP A 60 -4.83 -23.82 -8.33
CA ASP A 60 -6.26 -24.01 -8.55
C ASP A 60 -7.02 -22.99 -7.68
N THR A 61 -7.59 -21.99 -8.33
CA THR A 61 -8.22 -20.86 -7.64
C THR A 61 -9.49 -21.24 -6.89
N SER A 62 -10.09 -22.39 -7.17
CA SER A 62 -11.24 -22.93 -6.41
C SER A 62 -10.90 -23.24 -4.94
N TYR A 63 -9.62 -23.36 -4.59
CA TYR A 63 -9.16 -23.54 -3.21
C TYR A 63 -8.97 -22.23 -2.45
N VAL A 64 -9.09 -21.07 -3.10
CA VAL A 64 -8.96 -19.78 -2.43
C VAL A 64 -10.28 -19.43 -1.74
N ASP A 65 -10.27 -19.40 -0.42
CA ASP A 65 -11.46 -19.11 0.38
C ASP A 65 -11.84 -17.63 0.32
N ASP A 66 -10.84 -16.73 0.38
CA ASP A 66 -11.07 -15.27 0.44
C ASP A 66 -9.91 -14.48 -0.16
N VAL A 67 -10.22 -13.26 -0.60
CA VAL A 67 -9.26 -12.24 -1.02
C VAL A 67 -9.46 -10.99 -0.17
N ILE A 68 -8.45 -10.58 0.58
CA ILE A 68 -8.50 -9.41 1.45
C ILE A 68 -7.59 -8.31 0.89
N MET A 69 -8.19 -7.20 0.41
CA MET A 69 -7.42 -6.09 -0.16
C MET A 69 -7.56 -4.81 0.64
N GLY A 70 -6.41 -4.28 1.06
CA GLY A 70 -6.33 -2.93 1.61
C GLY A 70 -6.49 -1.88 0.51
N CYS A 71 -7.38 -0.91 0.72
CA CYS A 71 -7.56 0.23 -0.18
C CYS A 71 -7.96 1.45 0.65
N VAL A 72 -7.19 2.54 0.55
CA VAL A 72 -7.41 3.75 1.36
C VAL A 72 -8.49 4.63 0.75
N SER A 73 -8.52 4.75 -0.58
CA SER A 73 -9.52 5.54 -1.30
C SER A 73 -10.46 4.64 -2.10
N PRO A 74 -11.43 3.94 -1.43
CA PRO A 74 -12.31 2.96 -2.06
C PRO A 74 -13.47 3.63 -2.81
N VAL A 75 -13.14 4.51 -3.74
CA VAL A 75 -14.11 5.29 -4.53
C VAL A 75 -13.75 5.25 -6.02
N GLY A 76 -14.71 5.61 -6.88
CA GLY A 76 -14.49 5.60 -8.32
C GLY A 76 -14.03 4.24 -8.81
N GLU A 77 -12.90 4.20 -9.52
CA GLU A 77 -12.33 2.96 -10.08
C GLU A 77 -11.79 1.97 -9.01
N GLN A 78 -11.68 2.39 -7.76
CA GLN A 78 -11.29 1.56 -6.61
C GLN A 78 -12.47 1.23 -5.69
N GLY A 79 -13.69 1.62 -6.06
CA GLY A 79 -14.91 1.38 -5.30
C GLY A 79 -15.52 0.00 -5.52
N SER A 80 -16.67 -0.21 -4.89
CA SER A 80 -17.52 -1.41 -5.07
C SER A 80 -16.82 -2.74 -4.78
N ASP A 81 -16.06 -2.81 -3.69
CA ASP A 81 -15.28 -3.99 -3.32
C ASP A 81 -14.27 -4.40 -4.42
N ILE A 82 -13.22 -3.62 -4.52
CA ILE A 82 -12.18 -3.85 -5.54
C ILE A 82 -11.53 -5.24 -5.43
N ALA A 83 -11.53 -5.88 -4.26
CA ALA A 83 -11.01 -7.23 -4.09
C ALA A 83 -11.78 -8.22 -4.96
N LYS A 84 -13.13 -8.24 -4.84
CA LYS A 84 -13.97 -9.11 -5.67
C LYS A 84 -13.89 -8.74 -7.15
N MET A 85 -13.80 -7.44 -7.49
CA MET A 85 -13.65 -7.00 -8.88
C MET A 85 -12.35 -7.50 -9.50
N ILE A 86 -11.24 -7.51 -8.74
CA ILE A 86 -9.96 -8.04 -9.20
C ILE A 86 -10.04 -9.55 -9.41
N VAL A 87 -10.66 -10.31 -8.51
CA VAL A 87 -10.91 -11.76 -8.65
C VAL A 87 -11.59 -12.07 -9.98
N GLN A 88 -12.71 -11.38 -10.26
CA GLN A 88 -13.46 -11.57 -11.50
C GLN A 88 -12.65 -11.15 -12.73
N ASN A 89 -11.94 -10.03 -12.68
CA ASN A 89 -11.12 -9.56 -13.81
C ASN A 89 -9.89 -10.46 -14.05
N ALA A 90 -9.41 -11.15 -13.03
CA ALA A 90 -8.34 -12.15 -13.17
C ALA A 90 -8.82 -13.46 -13.83
N GLY A 91 -10.12 -13.70 -13.83
CA GLY A 91 -10.73 -14.93 -14.32
C GLY A 91 -10.61 -16.09 -13.33
N TRP A 92 -10.51 -15.79 -12.04
CA TRP A 92 -10.47 -16.79 -10.97
C TRP A 92 -11.85 -17.42 -10.74
N ASP A 93 -11.91 -18.51 -10.00
CA ASP A 93 -13.14 -19.21 -9.70
C ASP A 93 -14.22 -18.28 -9.09
N GLU A 94 -15.47 -18.47 -9.46
CA GLU A 94 -16.57 -17.61 -9.04
C GLU A 94 -16.87 -17.72 -7.54
N SER A 95 -16.49 -18.83 -6.91
CA SER A 95 -16.64 -19.08 -5.48
C SER A 95 -15.73 -18.22 -4.61
N VAL A 96 -14.61 -17.71 -5.16
CA VAL A 96 -13.64 -16.89 -4.42
C VAL A 96 -14.31 -15.61 -3.93
N ALA A 97 -14.41 -15.46 -2.62
CA ALA A 97 -14.91 -14.25 -1.98
C ALA A 97 -13.91 -13.09 -2.08
N GLY A 98 -14.34 -11.90 -1.73
CA GLY A 98 -13.47 -10.74 -1.67
C GLY A 98 -13.97 -9.73 -0.66
N VAL A 99 -13.06 -9.08 0.02
CA VAL A 99 -13.34 -7.98 0.94
C VAL A 99 -12.27 -6.91 0.83
N GLN A 100 -12.69 -5.66 0.78
CA GLN A 100 -11.75 -4.56 0.93
C GLN A 100 -11.85 -3.94 2.32
N LEU A 101 -10.72 -3.47 2.83
CA LEU A 101 -10.63 -2.82 4.13
C LEU A 101 -9.78 -1.55 4.07
N ASN A 102 -10.04 -0.64 5.00
CA ASN A 102 -9.28 0.59 5.15
C ASN A 102 -8.77 0.74 6.60
N ARG A 103 -7.45 0.81 6.74
CA ARG A 103 -6.72 1.21 7.94
C ARG A 103 -5.64 2.23 7.55
N PHE A 104 -6.02 3.19 6.70
CA PHE A 104 -5.10 4.18 6.12
C PHE A 104 -3.84 3.51 5.54
N CYS A 105 -2.65 4.09 5.73
CA CYS A 105 -1.40 3.58 5.19
C CYS A 105 -1.05 2.15 5.62
N ALA A 106 -1.67 1.62 6.68
CA ALA A 106 -1.49 0.25 7.16
C ALA A 106 -2.49 -0.76 6.55
N SER A 107 -3.33 -0.36 5.57
CA SER A 107 -4.39 -1.23 5.02
C SER A 107 -3.85 -2.54 4.45
N GLY A 108 -2.75 -2.50 3.70
CA GLY A 108 -2.13 -3.72 3.17
C GLY A 108 -1.60 -4.65 4.27
N LEU A 109 -0.96 -4.09 5.30
CA LEU A 109 -0.51 -4.87 6.46
C LEU A 109 -1.69 -5.48 7.23
N GLU A 110 -2.75 -4.72 7.43
CA GLU A 110 -3.98 -5.21 8.07
C GLU A 110 -4.64 -6.33 7.29
N ALA A 111 -4.64 -6.25 5.96
CA ALA A 111 -5.14 -7.33 5.11
C ALA A 111 -4.36 -8.65 5.36
N VAL A 112 -3.03 -8.57 5.40
CA VAL A 112 -2.16 -9.74 5.68
C VAL A 112 -2.37 -10.26 7.09
N ASN A 113 -2.45 -9.39 8.10
CA ASN A 113 -2.70 -9.78 9.49
C ASN A 113 -4.07 -10.46 9.65
N SER A 114 -5.10 -9.92 8.99
CA SER A 114 -6.44 -10.49 9.02
C SER A 114 -6.48 -11.87 8.36
N ALA A 115 -5.82 -12.02 7.21
CA ALA A 115 -5.67 -13.32 6.54
C ALA A 115 -4.96 -14.34 7.44
N ALA A 116 -3.84 -13.96 8.03
CA ALA A 116 -3.09 -14.83 8.95
C ALA A 116 -3.94 -15.24 10.17
N ALA A 117 -4.72 -14.32 10.73
CA ALA A 117 -5.62 -14.61 11.85
C ALA A 117 -6.75 -15.57 11.45
N LYS A 118 -7.36 -15.41 10.27
CA LYS A 118 -8.40 -16.32 9.76
C LYS A 118 -7.85 -17.72 9.54
N VAL A 119 -6.67 -17.86 8.91
CA VAL A 119 -6.00 -19.15 8.71
C VAL A 119 -5.63 -19.79 10.07
N ALA A 120 -5.03 -19.04 10.97
CA ALA A 120 -4.62 -19.52 12.28
C ALA A 120 -5.82 -19.95 13.15
N SER A 121 -6.99 -19.33 12.99
CA SER A 121 -8.22 -19.71 13.69
C SER A 121 -8.90 -20.94 13.08
N GLY A 122 -8.50 -21.37 11.89
CA GLY A 122 -9.16 -22.45 11.14
C GLY A 122 -10.45 -22.01 10.45
N TRP A 123 -10.69 -20.70 10.34
CA TRP A 123 -11.84 -20.16 9.62
C TRP A 123 -11.70 -20.37 8.11
N ASP A 124 -10.54 -20.07 7.57
CA ASP A 124 -10.16 -20.25 6.16
C ASP A 124 -8.85 -21.04 6.07
N ASN A 125 -8.56 -21.64 4.91
CA ASN A 125 -7.37 -22.43 4.67
C ASN A 125 -6.36 -21.70 3.77
N LEU A 126 -6.84 -21.01 2.73
CA LEU A 126 -6.02 -20.31 1.75
C LEU A 126 -6.62 -18.95 1.43
N ILE A 127 -5.85 -17.90 1.71
CA ILE A 127 -6.27 -16.52 1.50
C ILE A 127 -5.21 -15.78 0.69
N VAL A 128 -5.65 -14.96 -0.25
CA VAL A 128 -4.78 -13.97 -0.91
C VAL A 128 -5.02 -12.62 -0.26
N ALA A 129 -3.95 -11.99 0.23
CA ALA A 129 -4.04 -10.71 0.91
C ALA A 129 -3.03 -9.72 0.36
N GLY A 130 -3.42 -8.45 0.28
CA GLY A 130 -2.55 -7.40 -0.23
C GLY A 130 -3.19 -6.02 -0.20
N GLY A 131 -2.88 -5.21 -1.19
CA GLY A 131 -3.47 -3.88 -1.31
C GLY A 131 -3.37 -3.32 -2.71
N ILE A 132 -4.21 -2.35 -2.98
CA ILE A 132 -4.24 -1.60 -4.23
C ILE A 132 -4.42 -0.11 -3.93
N GLU A 133 -3.60 0.72 -4.57
CA GLU A 133 -3.76 2.17 -4.51
C GLU A 133 -3.20 2.80 -5.78
N CYS A 134 -4.06 3.26 -6.66
CA CYS A 134 -3.70 3.88 -7.92
C CYS A 134 -3.90 5.40 -7.84
N MET A 135 -3.01 6.07 -7.11
CA MET A 135 -3.13 7.50 -6.77
C MET A 135 -3.07 8.44 -7.98
N SER A 136 -2.58 7.97 -9.13
CA SER A 136 -2.61 8.75 -10.38
C SER A 136 -4.00 8.87 -10.98
N ARG A 137 -4.92 7.93 -10.66
CA ARG A 137 -6.30 7.86 -11.16
C ARG A 137 -7.33 8.19 -10.08
N VAL A 138 -7.09 7.73 -8.86
CA VAL A 138 -7.91 8.04 -7.68
C VAL A 138 -7.02 8.80 -6.69
N PRO A 139 -7.00 10.13 -6.72
CA PRO A 139 -6.12 10.93 -5.88
C PRO A 139 -6.37 10.72 -4.39
N MET A 140 -5.32 10.93 -3.58
CA MET A 140 -5.42 10.90 -2.12
C MET A 140 -6.51 11.87 -1.63
N GLY A 141 -7.37 11.40 -0.71
CA GLY A 141 -8.48 12.18 -0.16
C GLY A 141 -9.75 12.17 -1.03
N SER A 142 -9.78 11.41 -2.13
CA SER A 142 -10.99 11.27 -2.97
C SER A 142 -12.18 10.63 -2.22
N ASP A 143 -11.90 9.89 -1.15
CA ASP A 143 -12.89 9.28 -0.25
C ASP A 143 -13.50 10.28 0.74
N GLY A 144 -12.95 11.49 0.87
CA GLY A 144 -13.44 12.53 1.76
C GLY A 144 -13.24 12.18 3.24
N GLY A 145 -14.26 12.44 4.04
CA GLY A 145 -14.26 12.12 5.47
C GLY A 145 -14.12 13.34 6.38
N ALA A 146 -14.42 13.13 7.67
CA ALA A 146 -14.51 14.21 8.65
C ALA A 146 -13.17 14.92 8.91
N MET A 147 -12.03 14.21 8.77
CA MET A 147 -10.71 14.82 8.97
C MET A 147 -10.40 15.94 7.98
N ALA A 148 -10.88 15.85 6.75
CA ALA A 148 -10.68 16.86 5.72
C ALA A 148 -11.90 17.77 5.53
N GLY A 149 -13.12 17.30 5.82
CA GLY A 149 -14.38 17.99 5.53
C GLY A 149 -15.04 18.66 6.74
N ASP A 150 -14.63 18.36 7.97
CA ASP A 150 -15.20 18.91 9.20
C ASP A 150 -14.12 19.59 10.05
N ALA A 151 -14.08 20.92 10.01
CA ALA A 151 -13.09 21.71 10.73
C ALA A 151 -13.19 21.52 12.26
N ALA A 152 -14.39 21.36 12.80
CA ALA A 152 -14.58 21.16 14.24
C ALA A 152 -14.00 19.80 14.68
N PHE A 153 -14.22 18.77 13.88
CA PHE A 153 -13.62 17.45 14.11
C PHE A 153 -12.11 17.48 13.95
N ALA A 154 -11.57 18.12 12.90
CA ALA A 154 -10.12 18.24 12.68
C ALA A 154 -9.43 18.90 13.88
N ILE A 155 -9.97 20.00 14.39
CA ILE A 155 -9.46 20.69 15.59
C ILE A 155 -9.53 19.77 16.82
N LYS A 156 -10.69 19.13 17.06
CA LYS A 156 -10.90 18.26 18.22
C LYS A 156 -9.97 17.03 18.20
N SER A 157 -9.70 16.47 17.01
CA SER A 157 -8.83 15.31 16.86
C SER A 157 -7.34 15.65 16.89
N GLY A 158 -6.97 16.94 16.81
CA GLY A 158 -5.59 17.39 16.68
C GLY A 158 -4.97 16.98 15.34
N PHE A 159 -5.81 16.75 14.31
CA PHE A 159 -5.32 16.33 13.01
C PHE A 159 -4.46 17.40 12.36
N VAL A 160 -3.27 16.99 11.94
CA VAL A 160 -2.38 17.78 11.06
C VAL A 160 -1.91 16.87 9.91
N PRO A 161 -1.59 17.45 8.74
CA PRO A 161 -0.94 16.70 7.67
C PRO A 161 0.31 15.97 8.16
N GLN A 162 0.50 14.73 7.72
CA GLN A 162 1.57 13.84 8.19
C GLN A 162 2.96 14.45 8.08
N GLY A 163 3.22 15.22 7.02
CA GLY A 163 4.51 15.91 6.85
C GLY A 163 4.77 16.98 7.91
N ILE A 164 3.73 17.68 8.38
CA ILE A 164 3.84 18.64 9.49
C ILE A 164 4.18 17.90 10.79
N GLY A 165 3.55 16.73 11.03
CA GLY A 165 3.90 15.87 12.17
C GLY A 165 5.37 15.44 12.12
N ALA A 166 5.88 15.08 10.95
CA ALA A 166 7.28 14.72 10.75
C ALA A 166 8.24 15.91 11.02
N ASP A 167 7.92 17.09 10.50
CA ASP A 167 8.70 18.31 10.75
C ASP A 167 8.67 18.72 12.23
N THR A 168 7.53 18.53 12.91
CA THR A 168 7.41 18.76 14.35
C THR A 168 8.33 17.85 15.15
N ILE A 169 8.36 16.55 14.83
CA ILE A 169 9.29 15.58 15.46
C ILE A 169 10.73 16.01 15.23
N ALA A 170 11.10 16.34 13.99
CA ALA A 170 12.45 16.79 13.66
C ALA A 170 12.83 18.04 14.47
N THR A 171 11.92 18.99 14.64
CA THR A 171 12.13 20.21 15.42
C THR A 171 12.32 19.92 16.91
N ILE A 172 11.47 19.06 17.49
CA ILE A 172 11.54 18.68 18.92
C ILE A 172 12.84 17.94 19.22
N ASP A 173 13.22 17.01 18.36
CA ASP A 173 14.40 16.16 18.53
C ASP A 173 15.70 16.83 18.05
N GLY A 174 15.61 18.04 17.48
CA GLY A 174 16.75 18.84 17.07
C GLY A 174 17.43 18.36 15.77
N TYR A 175 16.72 17.65 14.89
CA TYR A 175 17.24 17.29 13.58
C TYR A 175 17.25 18.49 12.64
N SER A 176 18.37 18.69 11.97
CA SER A 176 18.56 19.74 10.98
C SER A 176 17.95 19.36 9.62
N ARG A 177 17.88 20.32 8.72
CA ARG A 177 17.54 20.08 7.31
C ARG A 177 18.53 19.11 6.66
N GLU A 178 19.81 19.27 6.96
CA GLU A 178 20.89 18.42 6.45
C GLU A 178 20.73 16.97 6.93
N ASP A 179 20.32 16.74 8.18
CA ASP A 179 20.09 15.39 8.72
C ASP A 179 18.98 14.67 7.97
N VAL A 180 17.84 15.32 7.73
CA VAL A 180 16.71 14.70 7.03
C VAL A 180 17.01 14.51 5.53
N ASP A 181 17.75 15.43 4.90
CA ASP A 181 18.20 15.30 3.52
C ASP A 181 19.22 14.16 3.37
N ALA A 182 20.13 13.99 4.34
CA ALA A 182 21.09 12.86 4.35
C ALA A 182 20.37 11.53 4.48
N TYR A 183 19.34 11.45 5.32
CA TYR A 183 18.50 10.25 5.44
C TYR A 183 17.76 9.93 4.13
N ALA A 184 17.17 10.93 3.51
CA ALA A 184 16.49 10.79 2.22
C ALA A 184 17.45 10.32 1.12
N LEU A 185 18.66 10.90 1.05
CA LEU A 185 19.71 10.51 0.10
C LEU A 185 20.12 9.03 0.30
N GLU A 186 20.34 8.62 1.55
CA GLU A 186 20.68 7.24 1.86
C GLU A 186 19.56 6.27 1.46
N SER A 187 18.30 6.63 1.66
CA SER A 187 17.14 5.85 1.21
C SER A 187 17.15 5.63 -0.31
N GLN A 188 17.43 6.67 -1.09
CA GLN A 188 17.53 6.56 -2.55
C GLN A 188 18.69 5.65 -2.98
N LYS A 189 19.86 5.77 -2.34
CA LYS A 189 21.02 4.91 -2.61
C LYS A 189 20.72 3.45 -2.33
N ARG A 190 20.09 3.15 -1.20
CA ARG A 190 19.71 1.76 -0.83
C ARG A 190 18.71 1.18 -1.82
N ALA A 191 17.69 1.95 -2.21
CA ALA A 191 16.71 1.51 -3.19
C ALA A 191 17.35 1.25 -4.56
N ALA A 192 18.24 2.13 -5.03
CA ALA A 192 18.98 1.94 -6.28
C ALA A 192 19.88 0.69 -6.20
N ASN A 193 20.63 0.53 -5.12
CA ASN A 193 21.48 -0.64 -4.92
C ASN A 193 20.68 -1.95 -4.92
N ALA A 194 19.53 -1.99 -4.25
CA ALA A 194 18.66 -3.17 -4.22
C ALA A 194 18.12 -3.50 -5.64
N ARG A 195 17.68 -2.48 -6.38
CA ARG A 195 17.23 -2.65 -7.76
C ARG A 195 18.35 -3.17 -8.68
N ASP A 196 19.54 -2.54 -8.60
CA ASP A 196 20.65 -2.83 -9.52
C ASP A 196 21.31 -4.18 -9.23
N ASN A 197 21.14 -4.73 -8.02
CA ASN A 197 21.55 -6.09 -7.65
C ASN A 197 20.43 -7.13 -7.80
N GLY A 198 19.28 -6.78 -8.36
CA GLY A 198 18.19 -7.72 -8.62
C GLY A 198 17.45 -8.24 -7.38
N TRP A 199 17.59 -7.58 -6.22
CA TRP A 199 16.96 -8.06 -4.98
C TRP A 199 15.43 -8.03 -5.00
N PHE A 200 14.85 -7.31 -5.98
CA PHE A 200 13.40 -7.25 -6.18
C PHE A 200 12.89 -8.19 -7.28
N ASP A 201 13.77 -8.85 -8.04
CA ASP A 201 13.41 -9.54 -9.28
C ASP A 201 12.42 -10.70 -9.04
N SER A 202 12.49 -11.37 -7.89
CA SER A 202 11.55 -12.43 -7.55
C SER A 202 10.15 -11.91 -7.18
N ALA A 203 10.03 -10.65 -6.75
CA ALA A 203 8.78 -10.08 -6.25
C ALA A 203 8.11 -9.13 -7.26
N VAL A 204 8.88 -8.46 -8.12
CA VAL A 204 8.36 -7.47 -9.06
C VAL A 204 7.85 -8.14 -10.33
N VAL A 205 6.56 -7.98 -10.59
CA VAL A 205 5.88 -8.50 -11.79
C VAL A 205 5.71 -7.37 -12.80
N PRO A 206 6.25 -7.50 -14.02
CA PRO A 206 6.09 -6.47 -15.05
C PRO A 206 4.62 -6.21 -15.37
N VAL A 207 4.24 -4.94 -15.43
CA VAL A 207 2.91 -4.54 -15.91
C VAL A 207 2.90 -4.53 -17.42
N ARG A 208 1.90 -5.19 -18.00
CA ARG A 208 1.73 -5.34 -19.47
C ARG A 208 0.38 -4.80 -19.90
N ASP A 209 0.31 -4.40 -21.15
CA ASP A 209 -0.97 -4.09 -21.81
C ASP A 209 -1.71 -5.37 -22.22
N LYS A 210 -2.88 -5.20 -22.84
CA LYS A 210 -3.72 -6.32 -23.32
C LYS A 210 -3.08 -7.15 -24.44
N ASN A 211 -2.06 -6.62 -25.11
CA ASN A 211 -1.31 -7.30 -26.17
C ASN A 211 -0.03 -7.96 -25.64
N GLY A 212 0.22 -7.88 -24.32
CA GLY A 212 1.40 -8.43 -23.68
C GLY A 212 2.64 -7.51 -23.76
N VAL A 213 2.51 -6.30 -24.29
CA VAL A 213 3.61 -5.32 -24.34
C VAL A 213 3.89 -4.78 -22.94
N ILE A 214 5.15 -4.77 -22.55
CA ILE A 214 5.57 -4.24 -21.24
C ILE A 214 5.37 -2.74 -21.19
N ILE A 215 4.56 -2.27 -20.25
CA ILE A 215 4.38 -0.85 -19.90
C ILE A 215 5.44 -0.44 -18.90
N LEU A 216 5.65 -1.23 -17.84
CA LEU A 216 6.65 -0.97 -16.82
C LEU A 216 7.15 -2.30 -16.23
N GLN A 217 8.47 -2.50 -16.20
CA GLN A 217 9.06 -3.75 -15.69
C GLN A 217 9.83 -3.60 -14.37
N ARG A 218 10.14 -2.37 -13.95
CA ARG A 218 10.88 -2.06 -12.72
C ARG A 218 10.44 -0.72 -12.16
N ASP A 219 10.72 -0.50 -10.87
CA ASP A 219 10.43 0.78 -10.22
C ASP A 219 11.06 1.94 -10.98
N ASP A 220 10.26 2.90 -11.40
CA ASP A 220 10.69 4.06 -12.20
C ASP A 220 10.87 5.34 -11.37
N PHE A 221 10.62 5.27 -10.05
CA PHE A 221 10.63 6.42 -9.17
C PHE A 221 11.81 6.45 -8.18
N ILE A 222 12.82 5.63 -8.42
CA ILE A 222 14.08 5.63 -7.67
C ILE A 222 15.02 6.66 -8.31
N LYS A 223 15.46 7.65 -7.53
CA LYS A 223 16.35 8.74 -7.96
C LYS A 223 17.78 8.47 -7.49
N ALA A 224 18.46 7.56 -8.17
CA ALA A 224 19.82 7.15 -7.84
C ALA A 224 20.84 8.32 -7.92
N GLU A 225 20.56 9.30 -8.76
CA GLU A 225 21.37 10.50 -9.00
C GLU A 225 21.16 11.62 -7.97
N SER A 226 20.35 11.40 -6.94
CA SER A 226 20.14 12.41 -5.88
C SER A 226 21.44 12.80 -5.21
N THR A 227 21.57 14.09 -4.87
CA THR A 227 22.72 14.64 -4.15
C THR A 227 22.27 15.53 -3.00
N MET A 228 23.12 15.71 -1.99
CA MET A 228 22.86 16.64 -0.88
C MET A 228 22.61 18.06 -1.39
N GLN A 229 23.39 18.53 -2.36
CA GLN A 229 23.20 19.84 -2.96
C GLN A 229 21.84 19.97 -3.65
N GLY A 230 21.40 18.92 -4.38
CA GLY A 230 20.10 18.90 -5.06
C GLY A 230 18.93 18.91 -4.06
N LEU A 231 19.03 18.14 -2.98
CA LEU A 231 18.01 18.10 -1.93
C LEU A 231 17.96 19.42 -1.15
N GLY A 232 19.09 19.95 -0.72
CA GLY A 232 19.19 21.23 0.00
C GLY A 232 18.68 22.44 -0.80
N GLY A 233 18.70 22.35 -2.14
CA GLY A 233 18.11 23.36 -3.02
C GLY A 233 16.59 23.29 -3.15
N LEU A 234 15.94 22.25 -2.64
CA LEU A 234 14.47 22.13 -2.67
C LEU A 234 13.83 23.06 -1.64
N ARG A 235 12.73 23.68 -2.04
CA ARG A 235 11.90 24.48 -1.13
C ARG A 235 11.32 23.60 -0.02
N ALA A 236 11.25 24.11 1.20
CA ALA A 236 10.55 23.45 2.32
C ALA A 236 9.05 23.32 2.01
N SER A 237 8.50 22.13 2.18
CA SER A 237 7.11 21.84 1.77
C SER A 237 6.07 22.54 2.63
N PHE A 238 6.39 22.80 3.92
CA PHE A 238 5.45 23.36 4.89
C PHE A 238 5.86 24.74 5.44
N GLU A 239 6.79 25.44 4.76
CA GLU A 239 7.28 26.77 5.16
C GLU A 239 6.16 27.77 5.37
N GLU A 240 5.16 27.80 4.48
CA GLU A 240 4.02 28.72 4.60
C GLU A 240 3.17 28.42 5.83
N MET A 241 3.01 27.16 6.20
CA MET A 241 2.24 26.77 7.38
C MET A 241 2.98 27.11 8.68
N GLY A 242 4.31 27.04 8.68
CA GLY A 242 5.13 27.48 9.82
C GLY A 242 4.95 28.95 10.18
N LYS A 243 4.52 29.79 9.26
CA LYS A 243 4.18 31.20 9.52
C LYS A 243 2.94 31.37 10.42
N TYR A 244 2.12 30.36 10.52
CA TYR A 244 0.91 30.34 11.38
C TYR A 244 1.13 29.63 12.71
N GLY A 245 2.39 29.34 13.07
CA GLY A 245 2.75 28.78 14.40
C GLY A 245 2.61 27.26 14.52
N PHE A 246 2.73 26.54 13.43
CA PHE A 246 2.76 25.07 13.40
C PHE A 246 4.19 24.53 13.34
#